data_ee21d5a18d9d3a528ec49ee7881578ee
#
_entry.id   ee21d5a18d9d3a528ec49ee7881578ee
#
_cell.length_a   1.000
_cell.length_b   1.000
_cell.length_c   1.000
_cell.angle_alpha   90.00
_cell.angle_beta   90.00
_cell.angle_gamma   90.00
#
_symmetry.space_group_name_H-M   'P 1'
#
loop_
_entity.id
_entity.type
_entity.pdbx_description
1 polymer ?
#
loop_
_entity_poly.entity_id
_entity_poly.type
_entity_poly.pdbx_seq_one_letter_code
_entity_poly.pdbx_strand_id
1 'polypeptide(L)'
;MTVTLTILGCGSSAGVPRPALGWGACDPTNPKNRRRRCSIMAEREGEHGITRVVIDTSPDLREQLIDAQVYHIDAVFLTHEHADQTHGIDDLRSVVIHQRRRIPFHLNQATARDILPRFSYCFTSPEGSDYPPILEQKSIEAGESRTIEGPGGALTLTPFLVQHGNIPALGYRIGNAAYTPDVHDIPEESWQALEGLDLWVIDGLRYTQHPSHFSIPDALSWVARFKPKRTVITNMTADVDYEAVKAHLPVGVVPAYDGMRLVIE
;
A
#
# COMPACT_ATOMS: atom_id res chain seq x y z
N MET A 1 -20.25 6.04 -6.32
CA MET A 1 -19.43 6.61 -5.23
C MET A 1 -17.99 6.65 -5.71
N THR A 2 -17.40 7.83 -5.86
CA THR A 2 -16.05 7.95 -6.42
C THR A 2 -15.01 7.83 -5.33
N VAL A 3 -14.08 6.89 -5.46
CA VAL A 3 -12.89 6.73 -4.64
C VAL A 3 -11.66 6.96 -5.51
N THR A 4 -10.71 7.72 -5.02
CA THR A 4 -9.41 7.91 -5.66
C THR A 4 -8.34 7.14 -4.90
N LEU A 5 -7.60 6.28 -5.60
CA LEU A 5 -6.38 5.66 -5.08
C LEU A 5 -5.18 6.45 -5.58
N THR A 6 -4.29 6.83 -4.67
CA THR A 6 -3.01 7.48 -5.01
C THR A 6 -1.87 6.54 -4.63
N ILE A 7 -1.04 6.17 -5.60
CA ILE A 7 0.19 5.41 -5.36
C ILE A 7 1.20 6.33 -4.70
N LEU A 8 1.46 6.19 -3.42
CA LEU A 8 2.43 7.00 -2.68
C LEU A 8 3.87 6.55 -2.95
N GLY A 9 4.04 5.25 -3.19
CA GLY A 9 5.27 4.63 -3.61
C GLY A 9 5.02 3.29 -4.27
N CYS A 10 5.85 2.92 -5.24
CA CYS A 10 5.68 1.70 -6.05
C CYS A 10 6.98 0.92 -6.26
N GLY A 11 8.01 1.21 -5.48
CA GLY A 11 9.28 0.49 -5.50
C GLY A 11 9.35 -0.58 -4.43
N SER A 12 10.15 -1.61 -4.69
CA SER A 12 10.45 -2.67 -3.74
C SER A 12 11.23 -2.17 -2.51
N SER A 13 11.59 -3.07 -1.61
CA SER A 13 12.22 -2.77 -0.31
C SER A 13 13.45 -1.84 -0.37
N ALA A 14 14.21 -1.85 -1.47
CA ALA A 14 15.36 -0.96 -1.66
C ALA A 14 15.01 0.39 -2.30
N GLY A 15 13.82 0.56 -2.84
CA GLY A 15 13.45 1.69 -3.67
C GLY A 15 14.23 1.77 -4.99
N VAL A 16 13.99 2.80 -5.78
CA VAL A 16 14.75 3.11 -7.01
C VAL A 16 15.06 4.62 -7.01
N PRO A 17 16.32 5.06 -7.13
CA PRO A 17 17.55 4.23 -7.18
C PRO A 17 17.84 3.51 -5.85
N ARG A 18 18.59 2.43 -5.92
CA ARG A 18 19.05 1.68 -4.74
C ARG A 18 20.29 2.33 -4.13
N PRO A 19 20.37 2.45 -2.79
CA PRO A 19 21.63 2.86 -2.14
C PRO A 19 22.79 1.99 -2.61
N ALA A 20 23.95 2.60 -2.87
CA ALA A 20 25.18 1.99 -3.37
C ALA A 20 25.10 1.28 -4.74
N LEU A 21 23.91 0.87 -5.22
CA LEU A 21 23.71 0.11 -6.47
C LEU A 21 23.11 0.95 -7.60
N GLY A 22 22.56 2.13 -7.28
CA GLY A 22 22.05 3.09 -8.26
C GLY A 22 20.76 2.64 -8.97
N TRP A 23 20.65 3.05 -10.22
CA TRP A 23 19.43 2.97 -11.03
C TRP A 23 19.20 1.60 -11.69
N GLY A 24 20.20 0.69 -11.69
CA GLY A 24 20.08 -0.59 -12.39
C GLY A 24 19.83 -0.42 -13.87
N ALA A 25 18.73 -1.00 -14.37
CA ALA A 25 18.31 -0.88 -15.77
C ALA A 25 17.42 0.36 -16.04
N CYS A 26 17.04 1.11 -14.98
CA CYS A 26 16.16 2.26 -15.10
C CYS A 26 16.88 3.50 -15.64
N ASP A 27 16.27 4.19 -16.60
CA ASP A 27 16.73 5.50 -17.08
C ASP A 27 16.60 6.54 -15.94
N PRO A 28 17.73 7.14 -15.47
CA PRO A 28 17.72 8.11 -14.38
C PRO A 28 17.06 9.45 -14.76
N THR A 29 16.88 9.73 -16.05
CA THR A 29 16.23 10.96 -16.54
C THR A 29 14.71 10.87 -16.58
N ASN A 30 14.14 9.66 -16.54
CA ASN A 30 12.70 9.46 -16.46
C ASN A 30 12.23 9.51 -15.00
N PRO A 31 11.48 10.56 -14.58
CA PRO A 31 11.03 10.70 -13.20
C PRO A 31 10.15 9.55 -12.72
N LYS A 32 9.49 8.81 -13.61
CA LYS A 32 8.67 7.63 -13.27
C LYS A 32 9.49 6.42 -12.85
N ASN A 33 10.80 6.44 -13.05
CA ASN A 33 11.71 5.41 -12.57
C ASN A 33 12.18 5.67 -11.13
N ARG A 34 12.00 6.88 -10.60
CA ARG A 34 12.22 7.14 -9.19
C ARG A 34 11.04 6.59 -8.38
N ARG A 35 11.29 5.55 -7.57
CA ARG A 35 10.25 4.84 -6.84
C ARG A 35 10.59 4.76 -5.36
N ARG A 36 9.73 5.32 -4.52
CA ARG A 36 9.74 5.12 -3.06
C ARG A 36 9.13 3.75 -2.74
N ARG A 37 9.37 3.24 -1.52
CA ARG A 37 8.81 1.97 -1.06
C ARG A 37 7.28 2.00 -1.08
N CYS A 38 6.68 0.82 -1.25
CA CYS A 38 5.24 0.70 -1.45
C CYS A 38 4.41 1.33 -0.33
N SER A 39 3.42 2.09 -0.71
CA SER A 39 2.32 2.60 0.08
C SER A 39 1.25 3.14 -0.86
N ILE A 40 -0.01 3.07 -0.45
CA ILE A 40 -1.14 3.59 -1.22
C ILE A 40 -2.08 4.38 -0.30
N MET A 41 -2.70 5.42 -0.84
CA MET A 41 -3.72 6.20 -0.15
C MET A 41 -5.05 6.08 -0.89
N ALA A 42 -6.11 5.79 -0.14
CA ALA A 42 -7.49 5.80 -0.64
C ALA A 42 -8.21 7.03 -0.10
N GLU A 43 -8.85 7.78 -0.99
CA GLU A 43 -9.59 8.99 -0.68
C GLU A 43 -11.00 8.90 -1.21
N ARG A 44 -11.97 9.26 -0.38
CA ARG A 44 -13.34 9.54 -0.78
C ARG A 44 -13.64 11.00 -0.53
N GLU A 45 -13.99 11.72 -1.59
CA GLU A 45 -14.45 13.11 -1.50
C GLU A 45 -15.98 13.16 -1.34
N GLY A 46 -16.45 14.03 -0.46
CA GLY A 46 -17.86 14.27 -0.20
C GLY A 46 -18.11 15.74 0.11
N GLU A 47 -19.35 16.09 0.40
CA GLU A 47 -19.81 17.48 0.63
C GLU A 47 -19.06 18.17 1.77
N HIS A 48 -18.65 17.41 2.80
CA HIS A 48 -18.05 17.96 4.02
C HIS A 48 -16.52 17.81 4.09
N GLY A 49 -15.89 17.30 3.01
CA GLY A 49 -14.45 17.11 2.94
C GLY A 49 -14.03 15.77 2.37
N ILE A 50 -12.88 15.26 2.82
CA ILE A 50 -12.28 14.02 2.31
C ILE A 50 -12.12 13.03 3.45
N THR A 51 -12.57 11.79 3.27
CA THR A 51 -12.19 10.64 4.11
C THR A 51 -10.94 9.99 3.52
N ARG A 52 -9.90 9.82 4.34
CA ARG A 52 -8.58 9.41 3.85
C ARG A 52 -8.02 8.25 4.66
N VAL A 53 -7.62 7.20 3.96
CA VAL A 53 -7.00 6.00 4.52
C VAL A 53 -5.67 5.75 3.83
N VAL A 54 -4.64 5.42 4.61
CA VAL A 54 -3.32 5.00 4.10
C VAL A 54 -3.14 3.51 4.35
N ILE A 55 -2.64 2.79 3.36
CA ILE A 55 -2.23 1.39 3.50
C ILE A 55 -0.71 1.34 3.37
N ASP A 56 -0.08 0.82 4.40
CA ASP A 56 1.35 0.76 4.67
C ASP A 56 2.01 2.12 4.91
N THR A 57 2.90 2.12 5.89
CA THR A 57 3.68 3.27 6.35
C THR A 57 5.15 3.05 6.02
N SER A 58 5.48 3.19 4.74
CA SER A 58 6.84 2.94 4.28
C SER A 58 7.88 3.87 4.93
N PRO A 59 9.18 3.54 4.92
CA PRO A 59 10.24 4.45 5.41
C PRO A 59 10.30 5.80 4.66
N ASP A 60 9.62 5.92 3.52
CA ASP A 60 9.51 7.15 2.73
C ASP A 60 8.24 7.95 3.06
N LEU A 61 7.47 7.56 4.09
CA LEU A 61 6.14 8.10 4.37
C LEU A 61 6.13 9.62 4.49
N ARG A 62 7.14 10.20 5.16
CA ARG A 62 7.26 11.66 5.29
C ARG A 62 7.20 12.35 3.92
N GLU A 63 8.05 11.96 2.99
CA GLU A 63 8.11 12.57 1.64
C GLU A 63 6.84 12.23 0.83
N GLN A 64 6.30 11.04 1.01
CA GLN A 64 5.05 10.61 0.37
C GLN A 64 3.87 11.49 0.78
N LEU A 65 3.71 11.78 2.06
CA LEU A 65 2.63 12.62 2.59
C LEU A 65 2.81 14.09 2.21
N ILE A 66 4.04 14.60 2.18
CA ILE A 66 4.36 15.98 1.76
C ILE A 66 3.98 16.18 0.29
N ASP A 67 4.44 15.30 -0.60
CA ASP A 67 4.17 15.39 -2.03
C ASP A 67 2.69 15.23 -2.36
N ALA A 68 1.98 14.36 -1.62
CA ALA A 68 0.53 14.16 -1.74
C ALA A 68 -0.29 15.25 -1.03
N GLN A 69 0.34 16.22 -0.36
CA GLN A 69 -0.31 17.31 0.39
C GLN A 69 -1.32 16.80 1.44
N VAL A 70 -0.92 15.79 2.21
CA VAL A 70 -1.78 15.15 3.21
C VAL A 70 -1.74 15.92 4.52
N TYR A 71 -2.90 16.44 4.95
CA TYR A 71 -3.04 17.19 6.21
C TYR A 71 -3.80 16.43 7.29
N HIS A 72 -4.52 15.36 6.93
CA HIS A 72 -5.19 14.48 7.89
C HIS A 72 -5.26 13.05 7.34
N ILE A 73 -5.35 12.08 8.26
CA ILE A 73 -5.52 10.66 7.98
C ILE A 73 -6.55 10.12 8.96
N ASP A 74 -7.61 9.47 8.44
CA ASP A 74 -8.69 8.93 9.27
C ASP A 74 -8.37 7.54 9.80
N ALA A 75 -7.62 6.74 9.05
CA ALA A 75 -7.12 5.45 9.49
C ALA A 75 -5.88 5.01 8.70
N VAL A 76 -5.10 4.12 9.29
CA VAL A 76 -3.99 3.40 8.64
C VAL A 76 -4.25 1.90 8.73
N PHE A 77 -3.88 1.18 7.68
CA PHE A 77 -3.91 -0.28 7.60
C PHE A 77 -2.54 -0.81 7.22
N LEU A 78 -2.12 -1.92 7.78
CA LEU A 78 -0.89 -2.60 7.38
C LEU A 78 -1.20 -3.89 6.61
N THR A 79 -0.39 -4.17 5.60
CA THR A 79 -0.40 -5.45 4.89
C THR A 79 0.35 -6.52 5.68
N HIS A 80 1.54 -6.22 6.18
CA HIS A 80 2.39 -7.12 6.96
C HIS A 80 3.51 -6.35 7.72
N GLU A 81 4.41 -7.07 8.43
CA GLU A 81 5.39 -6.49 9.36
C GLU A 81 6.73 -6.07 8.76
N HIS A 82 6.98 -6.25 7.46
CA HIS A 82 8.29 -5.91 6.88
C HIS A 82 8.61 -4.41 7.01
N ALA A 83 9.92 -4.12 7.09
CA ALA A 83 10.43 -2.79 7.35
C ALA A 83 10.03 -1.76 6.29
N ASP A 84 10.01 -2.17 5.04
CA ASP A 84 9.65 -1.31 3.91
C ASP A 84 8.15 -0.97 3.86
N GLN A 85 7.30 -1.69 4.60
CA GLN A 85 5.89 -1.40 4.79
C GLN A 85 5.58 -0.66 6.10
N THR A 86 6.53 -0.60 7.07
CA THR A 86 6.17 -0.21 8.44
C THR A 86 7.06 0.86 9.06
N HIS A 87 8.30 1.09 8.59
CA HIS A 87 9.27 1.90 9.33
C HIS A 87 9.05 3.42 9.24
N GLY A 88 8.01 3.89 8.55
CA GLY A 88 7.52 5.28 8.60
C GLY A 88 6.43 5.54 9.63
N ILE A 89 6.14 4.58 10.52
CA ILE A 89 5.07 4.72 11.53
C ILE A 89 5.18 6.02 12.34
N ASP A 90 6.37 6.43 12.76
CA ASP A 90 6.55 7.63 13.57
C ASP A 90 6.35 8.94 12.77
N ASP A 91 6.45 8.91 11.45
CA ASP A 91 6.17 10.09 10.60
C ASP A 91 4.71 10.53 10.66
N LEU A 92 3.80 9.66 11.14
CA LEU A 92 2.41 10.01 11.42
C LEU A 92 2.26 11.03 12.56
N ARG A 93 3.31 11.24 13.37
CA ARG A 93 3.29 12.14 14.54
C ARG A 93 2.89 13.56 14.16
N SER A 94 3.43 14.11 13.08
CA SER A 94 3.11 15.47 12.63
C SER A 94 1.64 15.62 12.22
N VAL A 95 1.08 14.59 11.59
CA VAL A 95 -0.33 14.53 11.19
C VAL A 95 -1.22 14.49 12.45
N VAL A 96 -0.88 13.64 13.42
CA VAL A 96 -1.61 13.53 14.70
C VAL A 96 -1.60 14.85 15.48
N ILE A 97 -0.44 15.52 15.55
CA ILE A 97 -0.32 16.84 16.20
C ILE A 97 -1.20 17.88 15.49
N HIS A 98 -1.19 17.90 14.16
CA HIS A 98 -2.00 18.82 13.37
C HIS A 98 -3.51 18.58 13.54
N GLN A 99 -3.95 17.33 13.37
CA GLN A 99 -5.38 16.96 13.46
C GLN A 99 -5.89 16.83 14.90
N ARG A 100 -5.01 16.85 15.92
CA ARG A 100 -5.31 16.72 17.36
C ARG A 100 -6.13 15.46 17.69
N ARG A 101 -5.92 14.40 16.95
CA ARG A 101 -6.62 13.13 17.10
C ARG A 101 -5.67 11.99 16.78
N ARG A 102 -5.64 10.96 17.63
CA ARG A 102 -4.92 9.71 17.37
C ARG A 102 -5.46 9.05 16.10
N ILE A 103 -4.58 8.36 15.36
CA ILE A 103 -4.98 7.64 14.15
C ILE A 103 -5.30 6.18 14.51
N PRO A 104 -6.50 5.68 14.18
CA PRO A 104 -6.79 4.25 14.21
C PRO A 104 -5.83 3.50 13.29
N PHE A 105 -5.12 2.53 13.85
CA PHE A 105 -4.05 1.78 13.17
C PHE A 105 -4.42 0.30 13.14
N HIS A 106 -4.82 -0.18 11.97
CA HIS A 106 -5.36 -1.51 11.76
C HIS A 106 -4.26 -2.50 11.34
N LEU A 107 -4.12 -3.58 12.08
CA LEU A 107 -3.14 -4.64 11.83
C LEU A 107 -3.69 -5.98 12.33
N ASN A 108 -3.32 -7.07 11.65
CA ASN A 108 -3.70 -8.40 12.10
C ASN A 108 -2.84 -8.85 13.29
N GLN A 109 -3.22 -9.96 13.92
CA GLN A 109 -2.53 -10.45 15.11
C GLN A 109 -1.06 -10.83 14.84
N ALA A 110 -0.76 -11.36 13.65
CA ALA A 110 0.61 -11.72 13.27
C ALA A 110 1.51 -10.48 13.20
N THR A 111 1.09 -9.48 12.43
CA THR A 111 1.78 -8.19 12.29
C THR A 111 1.90 -7.45 13.63
N ALA A 112 0.86 -7.51 14.48
CA ALA A 112 0.85 -6.87 15.79
C ALA A 112 1.96 -7.38 16.73
N ARG A 113 2.28 -8.68 16.68
CA ARG A 113 3.34 -9.28 17.51
C ARG A 113 4.71 -8.65 17.27
N ASP A 114 4.96 -8.21 16.04
CA ASP A 114 6.23 -7.61 15.62
C ASP A 114 6.23 -6.09 15.75
N ILE A 115 5.14 -5.43 15.37
CA ILE A 115 5.05 -3.98 15.28
C ILE A 115 4.85 -3.34 16.66
N LEU A 116 4.00 -3.88 17.52
CA LEU A 116 3.73 -3.27 18.83
C LEU A 116 4.97 -3.18 19.73
N PRO A 117 5.86 -4.22 19.82
CA PRO A 117 7.11 -4.07 20.58
C PRO A 117 8.08 -3.07 19.95
N ARG A 118 8.22 -3.05 18.60
CA ARG A 118 9.15 -2.17 17.89
C ARG A 118 8.78 -0.69 18.01
N PHE A 119 7.48 -0.38 18.00
CA PHE A 119 6.94 0.99 18.00
C PHE A 119 6.02 1.24 19.20
N SER A 120 6.28 0.59 20.34
CA SER A 120 5.42 0.64 21.53
C SER A 120 5.07 2.07 21.97
N TYR A 121 6.01 3.00 21.90
CA TYR A 121 5.83 4.41 22.25
C TYR A 121 4.83 5.16 21.35
N CYS A 122 4.54 4.65 20.14
CA CYS A 122 3.50 5.20 19.28
C CYS A 122 2.09 4.83 19.76
N PHE A 123 1.93 3.71 20.48
CA PHE A 123 0.65 3.15 20.90
C PHE A 123 0.36 3.38 22.39
N THR A 124 1.40 3.41 23.21
CA THR A 124 1.30 3.55 24.67
C THR A 124 2.39 4.49 25.16
N SER A 125 2.03 5.48 26.01
CA SER A 125 3.05 6.34 26.62
C SER A 125 3.95 5.52 27.54
N PRO A 126 5.28 5.60 27.40
CA PRO A 126 6.19 5.04 28.37
C PRO A 126 5.96 5.67 29.76
N GLU A 127 6.25 4.93 30.82
CA GLU A 127 6.16 5.44 32.20
C GLU A 127 7.05 6.70 32.37
N GLY A 128 6.48 7.76 32.92
CA GLY A 128 7.17 9.04 33.11
C GLY A 128 7.33 9.89 31.85
N SER A 129 6.74 9.52 30.73
CA SER A 129 6.78 10.30 29.48
C SER A 129 5.65 11.32 29.41
N ASP A 130 5.98 12.56 29.09
CA ASP A 130 5.01 13.64 28.78
C ASP A 130 4.45 13.55 27.36
N TYR A 131 4.95 12.63 26.53
CA TYR A 131 4.51 12.48 25.14
C TYR A 131 3.36 11.49 25.04
N PRO A 132 2.16 11.93 24.59
CA PRO A 132 1.02 11.03 24.41
C PRO A 132 1.26 10.10 23.21
N PRO A 133 0.64 8.90 23.22
CA PRO A 133 0.67 8.02 22.07
C PRO A 133 -0.05 8.66 20.88
N ILE A 134 0.41 8.35 19.69
CA ILE A 134 -0.11 8.93 18.44
C ILE A 134 -1.07 8.00 17.71
N LEU A 135 -1.05 6.69 18.01
CA LEU A 135 -1.85 5.68 17.33
C LEU A 135 -2.80 4.98 18.30
N GLU A 136 -3.89 4.48 17.75
CA GLU A 136 -4.83 3.60 18.43
C GLU A 136 -4.86 2.24 17.72
N GLN A 137 -4.36 1.20 18.39
CA GLN A 137 -4.38 -0.16 17.84
C GLN A 137 -5.81 -0.62 17.58
N LYS A 138 -6.07 -1.13 16.39
CA LYS A 138 -7.30 -1.80 15.98
C LYS A 138 -6.95 -3.15 15.36
N SER A 139 -7.54 -4.22 15.87
CA SER A 139 -7.39 -5.55 15.26
C SER A 139 -8.23 -5.64 14.00
N ILE A 140 -7.70 -6.32 12.98
CA ILE A 140 -8.41 -6.68 11.76
C ILE A 140 -7.85 -7.99 11.22
N GLU A 141 -8.72 -8.90 10.81
CA GLU A 141 -8.31 -10.18 10.22
C GLU A 141 -8.88 -10.32 8.80
N ALA A 142 -8.32 -11.22 8.01
CA ALA A 142 -8.81 -11.50 6.64
C ALA A 142 -10.30 -11.80 6.64
N GLY A 143 -11.05 -11.19 5.72
CA GLY A 143 -12.50 -11.28 5.63
C GLY A 143 -13.29 -10.29 6.50
N GLU A 144 -12.65 -9.61 7.46
CA GLU A 144 -13.32 -8.63 8.32
C GLU A 144 -13.33 -7.23 7.68
N SER A 145 -14.44 -6.83 7.11
CA SER A 145 -14.58 -5.46 6.58
C SER A 145 -14.52 -4.42 7.69
N ARG A 146 -13.86 -3.30 7.41
CA ARG A 146 -13.85 -2.10 8.26
C ARG A 146 -14.30 -0.90 7.46
N THR A 147 -15.31 -0.22 7.99
CA THR A 147 -15.77 1.05 7.45
C THR A 147 -15.19 2.19 8.27
N ILE A 148 -14.53 3.09 7.60
CA ILE A 148 -13.95 4.31 8.17
C ILE A 148 -14.88 5.46 7.82
N GLU A 149 -15.46 6.06 8.86
CA GLU A 149 -16.28 7.26 8.72
C GLU A 149 -15.40 8.49 8.77
N GLY A 150 -15.64 9.43 7.87
CA GLY A 150 -14.92 10.70 7.79
C GLY A 150 -15.70 11.76 7.04
N PRO A 151 -15.15 12.98 6.88
CA PRO A 151 -15.83 14.09 6.24
C PRO A 151 -16.31 13.83 4.81
N GLY A 152 -15.61 12.96 4.08
CA GLY A 152 -15.98 12.54 2.72
C GLY A 152 -17.03 11.42 2.67
N GLY A 153 -17.49 10.93 3.83
CA GLY A 153 -18.38 9.78 3.98
C GLY A 153 -17.63 8.45 4.15
N ALA A 154 -18.37 7.37 4.26
CA ALA A 154 -17.85 6.05 4.60
C ALA A 154 -16.92 5.47 3.52
N LEU A 155 -15.76 4.95 3.93
CA LEU A 155 -14.82 4.23 3.09
C LEU A 155 -14.58 2.84 3.69
N THR A 156 -14.97 1.79 2.98
CA THR A 156 -14.88 0.41 3.48
C THR A 156 -13.69 -0.31 2.85
N LEU A 157 -12.88 -0.94 3.71
CA LEU A 157 -11.77 -1.82 3.32
C LEU A 157 -12.07 -3.23 3.80
N THR A 158 -11.84 -4.21 2.94
CA THR A 158 -11.97 -5.63 3.28
C THR A 158 -10.61 -6.30 3.02
N PRO A 159 -9.88 -6.68 4.08
CA PRO A 159 -8.65 -7.44 3.93
C PRO A 159 -8.94 -8.86 3.47
N PHE A 160 -8.04 -9.42 2.69
CA PHE A 160 -8.02 -10.82 2.31
C PHE A 160 -6.60 -11.39 2.38
N LEU A 161 -6.50 -12.69 2.63
CA LEU A 161 -5.21 -13.35 2.81
C LEU A 161 -4.46 -13.44 1.48
N VAL A 162 -3.17 -13.11 1.50
CA VAL A 162 -2.21 -13.40 0.43
C VAL A 162 -0.96 -14.03 1.05
N GLN A 163 -0.16 -14.73 0.24
CA GLN A 163 1.08 -15.35 0.68
C GLN A 163 2.28 -14.55 0.20
N HIS A 164 3.17 -14.22 1.12
CA HIS A 164 4.40 -13.50 0.87
C HIS A 164 5.60 -14.28 1.44
N GLY A 165 6.22 -15.14 0.62
CA GLY A 165 7.21 -16.09 1.10
C GLY A 165 6.61 -17.05 2.13
N ASN A 166 7.17 -17.05 3.34
CA ASN A 166 6.72 -17.92 4.45
C ASN A 166 5.79 -17.19 5.44
N ILE A 167 5.39 -15.94 5.14
CA ILE A 167 4.52 -15.15 6.01
C ILE A 167 3.17 -14.88 5.35
N PRO A 168 2.07 -14.93 6.11
CA PRO A 168 0.79 -14.45 5.65
C PRO A 168 0.81 -12.92 5.59
N ALA A 169 0.35 -12.35 4.49
CA ALA A 169 0.15 -10.92 4.33
C ALA A 169 -1.31 -10.63 3.97
N LEU A 170 -1.71 -9.37 4.06
CA LEU A 170 -3.05 -8.93 3.69
C LEU A 170 -3.01 -8.14 2.38
N GLY A 171 -3.85 -8.57 1.44
CA GLY A 171 -4.35 -7.69 0.38
C GLY A 171 -5.58 -6.94 0.87
N TYR A 172 -5.92 -5.83 0.24
CA TYR A 172 -7.11 -5.04 0.60
C TYR A 172 -8.00 -4.83 -0.61
N ARG A 173 -9.31 -5.13 -0.44
CA ARG A 173 -10.36 -4.72 -1.37
C ARG A 173 -10.97 -3.40 -0.90
N ILE A 174 -11.11 -2.44 -1.81
CA ILE A 174 -11.68 -1.10 -1.61
C ILE A 174 -12.70 -0.88 -2.71
N GLY A 175 -13.99 -1.09 -2.41
CA GLY A 175 -15.03 -1.12 -3.46
C GLY A 175 -14.70 -2.15 -4.55
N ASN A 176 -14.58 -1.71 -5.80
CA ASN A 176 -14.19 -2.56 -6.93
C ASN A 176 -12.68 -2.46 -7.26
N ALA A 177 -11.83 -2.03 -6.33
CA ALA A 177 -10.39 -2.12 -6.48
C ALA A 177 -9.78 -3.09 -5.48
N ALA A 178 -8.59 -3.64 -5.83
CA ALA A 178 -7.75 -4.42 -4.93
C ALA A 178 -6.31 -3.91 -4.95
N TYR A 179 -5.64 -4.05 -3.80
CA TYR A 179 -4.23 -3.71 -3.59
C TYR A 179 -3.50 -4.89 -2.97
N THR A 180 -2.50 -5.43 -3.66
CA THR A 180 -1.66 -6.56 -3.24
C THR A 180 -0.20 -6.27 -3.58
N PRO A 181 0.52 -5.48 -2.71
CA PRO A 181 1.86 -4.99 -3.04
C PRO A 181 2.95 -6.07 -2.93
N ASP A 182 2.78 -7.02 -2.02
CA ASP A 182 3.76 -8.05 -1.70
C ASP A 182 3.05 -9.41 -1.69
N VAL A 183 3.20 -10.18 -2.75
CA VAL A 183 2.48 -11.43 -2.93
C VAL A 183 3.20 -12.36 -3.92
N HIS A 184 3.26 -13.66 -3.59
CA HIS A 184 3.72 -14.67 -4.53
C HIS A 184 2.66 -15.73 -4.83
N ASP A 185 1.58 -15.79 -4.02
CA ASP A 185 0.43 -16.66 -4.26
C ASP A 185 -0.82 -16.12 -3.53
N ILE A 186 -2.00 -16.45 -4.03
CA ILE A 186 -3.28 -16.03 -3.46
C ILE A 186 -4.14 -17.28 -3.25
N PRO A 187 -4.42 -17.67 -1.99
CA PRO A 187 -5.18 -18.87 -1.69
C PRO A 187 -6.63 -18.78 -2.20
N GLU A 188 -7.23 -19.92 -2.51
CA GLU A 188 -8.58 -20.00 -3.11
C GLU A 188 -9.66 -19.27 -2.30
N GLU A 189 -9.55 -19.32 -0.99
CA GLU A 189 -10.47 -18.63 -0.07
C GLU A 189 -10.49 -17.11 -0.27
N SER A 190 -9.42 -16.54 -0.84
CA SER A 190 -9.29 -15.10 -1.14
C SER A 190 -9.76 -14.71 -2.54
N TRP A 191 -10.04 -15.67 -3.44
CA TRP A 191 -10.34 -15.37 -4.84
C TRP A 191 -11.61 -14.55 -5.02
N GLN A 192 -12.61 -14.73 -4.15
CA GLN A 192 -13.83 -13.92 -4.18
C GLN A 192 -13.53 -12.41 -4.04
N ALA A 193 -12.47 -12.05 -3.31
CA ALA A 193 -12.04 -10.66 -3.18
C ALA A 193 -11.50 -10.06 -4.49
N LEU A 194 -11.15 -10.88 -5.46
CA LEU A 194 -10.60 -10.49 -6.76
C LEU A 194 -11.61 -10.51 -7.90
N GLU A 195 -12.83 -10.97 -7.63
CA GLU A 195 -13.87 -11.03 -8.65
C GLU A 195 -14.47 -9.64 -8.94
N GLY A 196 -14.72 -9.36 -10.24
CA GLY A 196 -15.40 -8.15 -10.69
C GLY A 196 -14.64 -6.84 -10.41
N LEU A 197 -13.31 -6.88 -10.38
CA LEU A 197 -12.50 -5.68 -10.13
C LEU A 197 -12.53 -4.73 -11.33
N ASP A 198 -12.69 -3.44 -11.04
CA ASP A 198 -12.44 -2.35 -11.98
C ASP A 198 -10.95 -1.99 -12.03
N LEU A 199 -10.24 -2.18 -10.93
CA LEU A 199 -8.82 -1.88 -10.78
C LEU A 199 -8.13 -2.91 -9.88
N TRP A 200 -6.97 -3.39 -10.31
CA TRP A 200 -6.08 -4.18 -9.46
C TRP A 200 -4.68 -3.56 -9.46
N VAL A 201 -4.21 -3.14 -8.29
CA VAL A 201 -2.81 -2.76 -8.05
C VAL A 201 -2.11 -3.99 -7.49
N ILE A 202 -1.24 -4.61 -8.27
CA ILE A 202 -0.67 -5.93 -8.01
C ILE A 202 0.86 -5.92 -8.05
N ASP A 203 1.49 -6.72 -7.18
CA ASP A 203 2.92 -6.98 -7.20
C ASP A 203 3.41 -7.47 -8.57
N GLY A 204 4.54 -6.95 -9.01
CA GLY A 204 5.24 -7.38 -10.20
C GLY A 204 6.72 -6.99 -10.10
N LEU A 205 7.41 -7.63 -9.16
CA LEU A 205 8.72 -7.25 -8.66
C LEU A 205 9.78 -7.04 -9.76
N ARG A 206 9.87 -8.00 -10.68
CA ARG A 206 10.88 -8.07 -11.78
C ARG A 206 10.46 -9.07 -12.83
N TYR A 207 11.27 -9.21 -13.90
CA TYR A 207 10.97 -10.14 -14.98
C TYR A 207 11.19 -11.62 -14.63
N THR A 208 12.12 -11.91 -13.70
CA THR A 208 12.45 -13.28 -13.27
C THR A 208 11.74 -13.66 -11.98
N GLN A 209 11.47 -14.94 -11.78
CA GLN A 209 10.82 -15.46 -10.58
C GLN A 209 11.53 -15.06 -9.28
N HIS A 210 10.75 -14.91 -8.24
CA HIS A 210 11.20 -14.64 -6.87
C HIS A 210 10.43 -15.53 -5.87
N PRO A 211 11.05 -16.01 -4.80
CA PRO A 211 10.40 -16.96 -3.88
C PRO A 211 9.26 -16.33 -3.04
N SER A 212 9.19 -15.02 -2.93
CA SER A 212 8.18 -14.34 -2.11
C SER A 212 7.37 -13.26 -2.83
N HIS A 213 7.62 -13.04 -4.13
CA HIS A 213 6.92 -12.03 -4.93
C HIS A 213 6.52 -12.58 -6.29
N PHE A 214 5.45 -12.04 -6.86
CA PHE A 214 5.17 -12.26 -8.27
C PHE A 214 6.27 -11.64 -9.14
N SER A 215 6.72 -12.40 -10.11
CA SER A 215 7.33 -11.80 -11.29
C SER A 215 6.25 -11.11 -12.14
N ILE A 216 6.65 -10.24 -13.08
CA ILE A 216 5.71 -9.63 -14.02
C ILE A 216 4.91 -10.70 -14.80
N PRO A 217 5.53 -11.79 -15.33
CA PRO A 217 4.77 -12.89 -15.93
C PRO A 217 3.77 -13.57 -14.99
N ASP A 218 4.11 -13.78 -13.71
CA ASP A 218 3.18 -14.35 -12.74
C ASP A 218 1.99 -13.41 -12.51
N ALA A 219 2.24 -12.12 -12.30
CA ALA A 219 1.19 -11.10 -12.16
C ALA A 219 0.24 -11.10 -13.37
N LEU A 220 0.79 -11.15 -14.60
CA LEU A 220 -0.02 -11.20 -15.81
C LEU A 220 -0.88 -12.48 -15.92
N SER A 221 -0.40 -13.61 -15.41
CA SER A 221 -1.19 -14.85 -15.35
C SER A 221 -2.40 -14.70 -14.43
N TRP A 222 -2.24 -14.06 -13.27
CA TRP A 222 -3.32 -13.73 -12.36
C TRP A 222 -4.31 -12.72 -12.95
N VAL A 223 -3.80 -11.70 -13.62
CA VAL A 223 -4.62 -10.72 -14.36
C VAL A 223 -5.46 -11.40 -15.45
N ALA A 224 -4.87 -12.33 -16.21
CA ALA A 224 -5.59 -13.09 -17.24
C ALA A 224 -6.71 -13.98 -16.65
N ARG A 225 -6.53 -14.46 -15.41
CA ARG A 225 -7.52 -15.27 -14.69
C ARG A 225 -8.70 -14.45 -14.22
N PHE A 226 -8.48 -13.34 -13.50
CA PHE A 226 -9.53 -12.55 -12.86
C PHE A 226 -10.08 -11.40 -13.71
N LYS A 227 -9.36 -11.02 -14.77
CA LYS A 227 -9.77 -10.05 -15.80
C LYS A 227 -10.27 -8.72 -15.23
N PRO A 228 -9.51 -8.05 -14.36
CA PRO A 228 -9.86 -6.70 -13.93
C PRO A 228 -9.93 -5.77 -15.15
N LYS A 229 -10.75 -4.72 -15.10
CA LYS A 229 -10.85 -3.75 -16.22
C LYS A 229 -9.54 -2.99 -16.44
N ARG A 230 -8.80 -2.70 -15.35
CA ARG A 230 -7.48 -2.04 -15.36
C ARG A 230 -6.57 -2.71 -14.35
N THR A 231 -5.28 -2.78 -14.68
CA THR A 231 -4.24 -3.28 -13.77
C THR A 231 -3.08 -2.31 -13.70
N VAL A 232 -2.53 -2.15 -12.50
CA VAL A 232 -1.33 -1.36 -12.24
C VAL A 232 -0.30 -2.25 -11.56
N ILE A 233 0.85 -2.47 -12.22
CA ILE A 233 1.96 -3.25 -11.66
C ILE A 233 2.74 -2.38 -10.68
N THR A 234 2.91 -2.83 -9.45
CA THR A 234 3.64 -2.13 -8.37
C THR A 234 4.83 -2.95 -7.85
N ASN A 235 5.52 -2.46 -6.84
CA ASN A 235 6.64 -3.13 -6.15
C ASN A 235 7.86 -3.42 -7.04
N MET A 236 8.07 -2.61 -8.06
CA MET A 236 9.09 -2.85 -9.09
C MET A 236 10.49 -2.51 -8.60
N THR A 237 11.44 -3.42 -8.88
CA THR A 237 12.88 -3.19 -8.64
C THR A 237 13.50 -2.26 -9.68
N ALA A 238 14.78 -1.91 -9.45
CA ALA A 238 15.59 -1.16 -10.41
C ALA A 238 15.93 -1.93 -11.71
N ASP A 239 15.50 -3.18 -11.84
CA ASP A 239 15.68 -3.98 -13.06
C ASP A 239 14.55 -3.72 -14.07
N VAL A 240 13.49 -2.98 -13.66
CA VAL A 240 12.28 -2.72 -14.44
C VAL A 240 12.19 -1.24 -14.79
N ASP A 241 12.68 -0.86 -15.97
CA ASP A 241 12.50 0.49 -16.52
C ASP A 241 11.04 0.72 -16.91
N TYR A 242 10.52 1.92 -16.62
CA TYR A 242 9.10 2.26 -16.81
C TYR A 242 8.65 2.16 -18.27
N GLU A 243 9.36 2.79 -19.20
CA GLU A 243 8.95 2.78 -20.61
C GLU A 243 9.23 1.42 -21.27
N ALA A 244 10.32 0.75 -20.88
CA ALA A 244 10.62 -0.57 -21.38
C ALA A 244 9.55 -1.60 -20.98
N VAL A 245 9.14 -1.64 -19.72
CA VAL A 245 8.08 -2.56 -19.29
C VAL A 245 6.74 -2.20 -19.89
N LYS A 246 6.38 -0.92 -19.94
CA LYS A 246 5.12 -0.42 -20.50
C LYS A 246 4.92 -0.85 -21.96
N ALA A 247 6.00 -0.87 -22.75
CA ALA A 247 5.95 -1.27 -24.17
C ALA A 247 5.59 -2.76 -24.36
N HIS A 248 5.74 -3.60 -23.34
CA HIS A 248 5.51 -5.05 -23.41
C HIS A 248 4.27 -5.51 -22.62
N LEU A 249 3.62 -4.61 -21.86
CA LEU A 249 2.43 -4.96 -21.10
C LEU A 249 1.19 -5.02 -22.01
N PRO A 250 0.25 -5.94 -21.74
CA PRO A 250 -0.99 -6.02 -22.50
C PRO A 250 -1.89 -4.78 -22.28
N VAL A 251 -2.83 -4.58 -23.19
CA VAL A 251 -3.83 -3.51 -23.07
C VAL A 251 -4.56 -3.60 -21.73
N GLY A 252 -4.73 -2.46 -21.04
CA GLY A 252 -5.35 -2.40 -19.72
C GLY A 252 -4.40 -2.61 -18.55
N VAL A 253 -3.13 -2.94 -18.81
CA VAL A 253 -2.08 -3.09 -17.78
C VAL A 253 -1.03 -2.00 -17.95
N VAL A 254 -0.69 -1.32 -16.88
CA VAL A 254 0.34 -0.26 -16.87
C VAL A 254 1.27 -0.40 -15.66
N PRO A 255 2.53 0.06 -15.74
CA PRO A 255 3.37 0.15 -14.56
C PRO A 255 2.97 1.35 -13.70
N ALA A 256 3.11 1.21 -12.36
CA ALA A 256 2.93 2.30 -11.42
C ALA A 256 4.07 3.33 -11.49
N TYR A 257 3.79 4.52 -11.01
CA TYR A 257 4.77 5.54 -10.64
C TYR A 257 4.28 6.29 -9.40
N ASP A 258 5.20 6.85 -8.63
CA ASP A 258 4.88 7.61 -7.42
C ASP A 258 4.03 8.85 -7.76
N GLY A 259 2.93 9.03 -7.05
CA GLY A 259 1.95 10.09 -7.29
C GLY A 259 0.87 9.74 -8.32
N MET A 260 0.85 8.51 -8.89
CA MET A 260 -0.19 8.08 -9.83
C MET A 260 -1.57 8.06 -9.14
N ARG A 261 -2.55 8.76 -9.74
CA ARG A 261 -3.93 8.83 -9.24
C ARG A 261 -4.86 7.97 -10.10
N LEU A 262 -5.68 7.16 -9.45
CA LEU A 262 -6.54 6.15 -10.06
C LEU A 262 -7.96 6.32 -9.50
N VAL A 263 -8.89 6.72 -10.35
CA VAL A 263 -10.31 6.90 -9.96
C VAL A 263 -11.06 5.58 -10.16
N ILE A 264 -11.87 5.23 -9.15
CA ILE A 264 -12.80 4.09 -9.13
C ILE A 264 -14.21 4.64 -8.93
N GLU A 265 -15.12 4.19 -9.76
CA GLU A 265 -16.55 4.56 -9.72
C GLU A 265 -17.38 3.60 -8.85
#